data_7bef31502b9f5754ad6357264a3061d0
#
_entry.id   7bef31502b9f5754ad6357264a3061d0
#
_cell.length_a   1.000
_cell.length_b   1.000
_cell.length_c   1.000
_cell.angle_alpha   90.00
_cell.angle_beta   90.00
_cell.angle_gamma   90.00
#
_symmetry.space_group_name_H-M   'P 1'
#
loop_
_entity.id
_entity.type
_entity.pdbx_description
1 polymer ?
#
loop_
_entity_poly.entity_id
_entity_poly.type
_entity_poly.pdbx_seq_one_letter_code
_entity_poly.pdbx_strand_id
1 'polypeptide(L)'
;MNVSTKAFSVTVFALLPAGLALAQEKGCIELKTTAQTEQTVVGPDGQRATTLVPAAKVVPGTDVIWTVTATNVCGKPAGDVAIDSPVPEHMVYLGQAAVAAAFSVSYSIDGKRYAGPDALTVREADGTTR
;
A
#
# COMPACT_ATOMS: atom_id res chain seq x y z
N MET A 1 18.91 15.03 -71.86
CA MET A 1 19.75 14.45 -70.80
C MET A 1 18.85 13.71 -69.84
N ASN A 2 18.63 12.41 -70.06
CA ASN A 2 17.71 11.59 -69.29
C ASN A 2 18.44 10.91 -68.14
N VAL A 3 18.10 11.25 -66.90
CA VAL A 3 18.57 10.57 -65.73
C VAL A 3 17.54 9.50 -65.33
N SER A 4 17.89 8.23 -65.56
CA SER A 4 17.10 7.06 -65.18
C SER A 4 17.38 6.71 -63.72
N THR A 5 16.43 6.98 -62.82
CA THR A 5 16.50 6.59 -61.44
C THR A 5 15.94 5.17 -61.29
N LYS A 6 16.84 4.21 -61.03
CA LYS A 6 16.45 2.83 -60.69
C LYS A 6 16.06 2.79 -59.22
N ALA A 7 14.78 2.56 -58.95
CA ALA A 7 14.24 2.28 -57.64
C ALA A 7 14.66 0.87 -57.19
N PHE A 8 15.41 0.80 -56.12
CA PHE A 8 15.75 -0.45 -55.43
C PHE A 8 14.76 -0.69 -54.31
N SER A 9 13.88 -1.65 -54.53
CA SER A 9 12.88 -2.05 -53.53
C SER A 9 13.54 -3.03 -52.57
N VAL A 10 13.83 -2.58 -51.32
CA VAL A 10 14.27 -3.46 -50.26
C VAL A 10 13.00 -3.87 -49.44
N THR A 11 12.58 -5.10 -49.62
CA THR A 11 11.53 -5.71 -48.80
C THR A 11 12.17 -6.14 -47.48
N VAL A 12 11.96 -5.33 -46.42
CA VAL A 12 12.34 -5.70 -45.05
C VAL A 12 11.23 -6.56 -44.49
N PHE A 13 11.49 -7.85 -44.33
CA PHE A 13 10.65 -8.79 -43.62
C PHE A 13 10.86 -8.56 -42.12
N ALA A 14 9.97 -7.78 -41.48
CA ALA A 14 9.96 -7.62 -40.04
C ALA A 14 9.41 -8.89 -39.39
N LEU A 15 10.28 -9.74 -38.85
CA LEU A 15 9.89 -10.74 -37.87
C LEU A 15 9.47 -9.99 -36.60
N LEU A 16 8.15 -9.92 -36.38
CA LEU A 16 7.60 -9.54 -35.07
C LEU A 16 7.90 -10.69 -34.09
N PRO A 17 8.64 -10.45 -33.01
CA PRO A 17 8.68 -11.41 -31.93
C PRO A 17 7.28 -11.49 -31.35
N ALA A 18 6.67 -12.68 -31.39
CA ALA A 18 5.48 -12.99 -30.61
C ALA A 18 5.86 -12.79 -29.12
N GLY A 19 5.56 -11.62 -28.59
CA GLY A 19 5.68 -11.35 -27.17
C GLY A 19 4.75 -12.32 -26.46
N LEU A 20 5.32 -13.29 -25.75
CA LEU A 20 4.64 -14.02 -24.71
C LEU A 20 4.17 -12.97 -23.70
N ALA A 21 2.90 -12.57 -23.80
CA ALA A 21 2.22 -11.89 -22.74
C ALA A 21 2.19 -12.89 -21.56
N LEU A 22 3.15 -12.74 -20.65
CA LEU A 22 3.06 -13.36 -19.35
C LEU A 22 1.81 -12.72 -18.72
N ALA A 23 0.70 -13.47 -18.75
CA ALA A 23 -0.45 -13.12 -17.93
C ALA A 23 0.07 -13.08 -16.50
N GLN A 24 0.15 -11.87 -15.92
CA GLN A 24 0.39 -11.71 -14.51
C GLN A 24 -0.76 -12.41 -13.81
N GLU A 25 -0.48 -13.57 -13.21
CA GLU A 25 -1.46 -14.25 -12.38
C GLU A 25 -1.93 -13.25 -11.33
N LYS A 26 -3.22 -12.96 -11.31
CA LYS A 26 -3.83 -12.19 -10.23
C LYS A 26 -3.45 -12.87 -8.93
N GLY A 27 -2.76 -12.14 -8.06
CA GLY A 27 -2.40 -12.67 -6.75
C GLY A 27 -3.64 -13.18 -6.01
N CYS A 28 -3.47 -14.23 -5.25
CA CYS A 28 -4.54 -14.85 -4.47
C CYS A 28 -5.02 -14.00 -3.30
N ILE A 29 -4.34 -12.90 -2.98
CA ILE A 29 -4.68 -12.00 -1.89
C ILE A 29 -5.24 -10.70 -2.46
N GLU A 30 -6.47 -10.42 -2.13
CA GLU A 30 -7.12 -9.13 -2.38
C GLU A 30 -6.96 -8.25 -1.13
N LEU A 31 -6.46 -7.02 -1.32
CA LEU A 31 -6.31 -6.04 -0.27
C LEU A 31 -7.36 -4.95 -0.40
N LYS A 32 -8.04 -4.64 0.70
CA LYS A 32 -8.93 -3.50 0.83
C LYS A 32 -8.46 -2.62 1.96
N THR A 33 -8.21 -1.34 1.67
CA THR A 33 -7.83 -0.35 2.67
C THR A 33 -8.97 0.62 2.90
N THR A 34 -9.28 0.90 4.18
CA THR A 34 -10.23 1.93 4.59
C THR A 34 -9.57 2.88 5.57
N ALA A 35 -9.89 4.16 5.44
CA ALA A 35 -9.47 5.22 6.37
C ALA A 35 -10.71 5.74 7.09
N GLN A 36 -10.68 5.73 8.41
CA GLN A 36 -11.80 6.15 9.27
C GLN A 36 -11.28 7.07 10.37
N THR A 37 -12.18 7.88 10.90
CA THR A 37 -11.94 8.70 12.08
C THR A 37 -13.04 8.46 13.10
N GLU A 38 -12.73 8.69 14.36
CA GLU A 38 -13.71 8.61 15.43
C GLU A 38 -14.58 9.86 15.46
N GLN A 39 -15.88 9.68 15.53
CA GLN A 39 -16.85 10.75 15.74
C GLN A 39 -17.70 10.44 16.95
N THR A 40 -17.79 11.40 17.89
CA THR A 40 -18.71 11.30 19.00
C THR A 40 -20.09 11.78 18.56
N VAL A 41 -21.07 10.92 18.67
CA VAL A 41 -22.48 11.24 18.45
C VAL A 41 -23.23 11.21 19.78
N VAL A 42 -24.19 12.13 19.94
CA VAL A 42 -25.05 12.17 21.11
C VAL A 42 -26.40 11.56 20.73
N GLY A 43 -26.75 10.46 21.39
CA GLY A 43 -28.02 9.79 21.16
C GLY A 43 -29.22 10.61 21.67
N PRO A 44 -30.47 10.20 21.32
CA PRO A 44 -31.69 10.86 21.78
C PRO A 44 -31.86 10.81 23.30
N ASP A 45 -31.21 9.88 23.95
CA ASP A 45 -31.18 9.68 25.42
C ASP A 45 -30.10 10.53 26.12
N GLY A 46 -29.38 11.38 25.36
CA GLY A 46 -28.27 12.19 25.87
C GLY A 46 -26.95 11.42 26.07
N GLN A 47 -26.89 10.13 25.78
CA GLN A 47 -25.68 9.34 25.89
C GLN A 47 -24.74 9.64 24.73
N ARG A 48 -23.45 9.66 25.02
CA ARG A 48 -22.37 9.83 23.99
C ARG A 48 -21.89 8.46 23.56
N ALA A 49 -21.91 8.24 22.26
CA ALA A 49 -21.32 7.06 21.63
C ALA A 49 -20.24 7.49 20.63
N THR A 50 -19.12 6.78 20.63
CA THR A 50 -18.09 6.96 19.61
C THR A 50 -18.35 5.97 18.47
N THR A 51 -18.38 6.47 17.26
CA THR A 51 -18.55 5.67 16.05
C THR A 51 -17.45 5.99 15.05
N LEU A 52 -17.10 5.00 14.23
CA LEU A 52 -16.16 5.18 13.14
C LEU A 52 -16.89 5.65 11.89
N VAL A 53 -16.40 6.75 11.32
CA VAL A 53 -16.92 7.32 10.08
C VAL A 53 -15.80 7.41 9.04
N PRO A 54 -16.10 7.36 7.73
CA PRO A 54 -15.08 7.53 6.70
C PRO A 54 -14.32 8.85 6.85
N ALA A 55 -13.00 8.78 6.78
CA ALA A 55 -12.10 9.94 6.87
C ALA A 55 -12.04 10.70 5.53
N ALA A 56 -13.20 11.17 5.01
CA ALA A 56 -13.27 11.87 3.73
C ALA A 56 -12.64 13.27 3.76
N LYS A 57 -12.72 13.95 4.89
CA LYS A 57 -12.06 15.26 5.13
C LYS A 57 -11.55 15.26 6.56
N VAL A 58 -10.24 15.40 6.70
CA VAL A 58 -9.58 15.49 7.99
C VAL A 58 -8.84 16.83 8.10
N VAL A 59 -8.79 17.38 9.29
CA VAL A 59 -8.02 18.58 9.60
C VAL A 59 -6.71 18.14 10.29
N PRO A 60 -5.65 18.97 10.23
CA PRO A 60 -4.43 18.67 10.97
C PRO A 60 -4.70 18.39 12.44
N GLY A 61 -4.08 17.33 12.98
CA GLY A 61 -4.29 16.86 14.35
C GLY A 61 -5.44 15.86 14.52
N THR A 62 -6.14 15.47 13.45
CA THR A 62 -7.15 14.40 13.52
C THR A 62 -6.48 13.03 13.46
N ASP A 63 -6.87 12.14 14.37
CA ASP A 63 -6.44 10.75 14.33
C ASP A 63 -7.22 9.98 13.26
N VAL A 64 -6.47 9.25 12.43
CA VAL A 64 -7.04 8.42 11.35
C VAL A 64 -6.69 6.96 11.59
N ILE A 65 -7.71 6.13 11.57
CA ILE A 65 -7.59 4.67 11.70
C ILE A 65 -7.56 4.06 10.30
N TRP A 66 -6.44 3.45 9.95
CA TRP A 66 -6.25 2.72 8.71
C TRP A 66 -6.47 1.24 8.94
N THR A 67 -7.44 0.68 8.22
CA THR A 67 -7.71 -0.75 8.28
C THR A 67 -7.37 -1.38 6.93
N VAL A 68 -6.44 -2.33 6.92
CA VAL A 68 -6.11 -3.14 5.75
C VAL A 68 -6.73 -4.52 5.93
N THR A 69 -7.66 -4.88 5.06
CA THR A 69 -8.28 -6.19 5.03
C THR A 69 -7.67 -7.00 3.90
N ALA A 70 -7.09 -8.13 4.22
CA ALA A 70 -6.55 -9.10 3.25
C ALA A 70 -7.51 -10.27 3.12
N THR A 71 -7.95 -10.56 1.91
CA THR A 71 -8.85 -11.68 1.61
C THR A 71 -8.16 -12.64 0.65
N ASN A 72 -8.06 -13.91 1.04
CA ASN A 72 -7.62 -14.96 0.13
C ASN A 72 -8.78 -15.35 -0.79
N VAL A 73 -8.69 -15.00 -2.06
CA VAL A 73 -9.70 -15.27 -3.08
C VAL A 73 -9.42 -16.55 -3.88
N CYS A 74 -8.34 -17.27 -3.56
CA CYS A 74 -8.05 -18.57 -4.16
C CYS A 74 -8.54 -19.69 -3.25
N GLY A 75 -8.91 -20.82 -3.85
CA GLY A 75 -9.34 -22.02 -3.12
C GLY A 75 -8.21 -22.79 -2.41
N LYS A 76 -7.01 -22.19 -2.30
CA LYS A 76 -5.83 -22.80 -1.67
C LYS A 76 -5.33 -21.92 -0.52
N PRO A 77 -4.81 -22.50 0.57
CA PRO A 77 -4.16 -21.69 1.62
C PRO A 77 -3.02 -20.85 1.04
N ALA A 78 -2.91 -19.62 1.48
CA ALA A 78 -1.77 -18.76 1.19
C ALA A 78 -0.86 -18.73 2.44
N GLY A 79 0.40 -19.12 2.27
CA GLY A 79 1.44 -18.97 3.28
C GLY A 79 2.33 -17.76 2.97
N ASP A 80 3.07 -17.30 3.98
CA ASP A 80 4.10 -16.24 3.86
C ASP A 80 3.62 -14.95 3.20
N VAL A 81 2.37 -14.55 3.51
CA VAL A 81 1.80 -13.30 3.00
C VAL A 81 2.38 -12.12 3.76
N ALA A 82 3.14 -11.27 3.07
CA ALA A 82 3.60 -9.99 3.59
C ALA A 82 2.72 -8.87 3.04
N ILE A 83 2.26 -8.00 3.93
CA ILE A 83 1.46 -6.81 3.57
C ILE A 83 2.25 -5.60 4.02
N ASP A 84 2.65 -4.78 3.05
CA ASP A 84 3.32 -3.51 3.33
C ASP A 84 2.29 -2.38 3.34
N SER A 85 2.34 -1.56 4.41
CA SER A 85 1.43 -0.44 4.61
C SER A 85 2.24 0.81 4.98
N PRO A 86 2.69 1.58 3.99
CA PRO A 86 3.46 2.78 4.25
C PRO A 86 2.60 3.83 4.96
N VAL A 87 3.20 4.55 5.91
CA VAL A 87 2.57 5.73 6.52
C VAL A 87 2.49 6.84 5.47
N PRO A 88 1.31 7.40 5.18
CA PRO A 88 1.17 8.45 4.18
C PRO A 88 1.98 9.70 4.52
N GLU A 89 2.34 10.48 3.49
CA GLU A 89 2.98 11.78 3.69
C GLU A 89 2.15 12.68 4.60
N HIS A 90 2.83 13.47 5.42
CA HIS A 90 2.24 14.39 6.40
C HIS A 90 1.45 13.71 7.53
N MET A 91 1.58 12.39 7.68
CA MET A 91 1.04 11.64 8.80
C MET A 91 2.14 11.12 9.72
N VAL A 92 1.79 10.94 10.99
CA VAL A 92 2.67 10.38 12.01
C VAL A 92 2.04 9.11 12.55
N TYR A 93 2.81 8.03 12.61
CA TYR A 93 2.35 6.80 13.22
C TYR A 93 2.31 6.94 14.74
N LEU A 94 1.15 6.68 15.35
CA LEU A 94 0.93 6.86 16.78
C LEU A 94 1.30 5.64 17.64
N GLY A 95 1.95 4.62 17.04
CA GLY A 95 2.41 3.45 17.80
C GLY A 95 1.31 2.42 18.11
N GLN A 96 0.12 2.54 17.54
CA GLN A 96 -0.99 1.62 17.76
C GLN A 96 -1.23 0.76 16.52
N ALA A 97 -0.97 -0.53 16.62
CA ALA A 97 -1.33 -1.49 15.59
C ALA A 97 -2.02 -2.69 16.22
N ALA A 98 -3.17 -3.06 15.67
CA ALA A 98 -3.88 -4.28 16.02
C ALA A 98 -3.92 -5.19 14.80
N VAL A 99 -3.53 -6.45 14.98
CA VAL A 99 -3.50 -7.45 13.92
C VAL A 99 -4.24 -8.71 14.33
N ALA A 100 -4.75 -9.45 13.35
CA ALA A 100 -5.31 -10.76 13.62
C ALA A 100 -4.22 -11.72 14.14
N ALA A 101 -4.61 -12.71 14.94
CA ALA A 101 -3.70 -13.59 15.66
C ALA A 101 -2.69 -14.38 14.78
N ALA A 102 -3.01 -14.53 13.49
CA ALA A 102 -2.13 -15.21 12.53
C ALA A 102 -1.04 -14.30 11.94
N PHE A 103 -1.02 -13.01 12.28
CA PHE A 103 -0.09 -12.04 11.74
C PHE A 103 0.83 -11.49 12.82
N SER A 104 2.02 -11.07 12.40
CA SER A 104 2.95 -10.27 13.20
C SER A 104 3.21 -8.94 12.51
N VAL A 105 3.49 -7.90 13.29
CA VAL A 105 3.85 -6.58 12.76
C VAL A 105 5.34 -6.36 12.96
N SER A 106 5.98 -5.88 11.91
CA SER A 106 7.32 -5.34 11.96
C SER A 106 7.33 -3.96 11.30
N TYR A 107 8.28 -3.14 11.68
CA TYR A 107 8.37 -1.74 11.28
C TYR A 107 9.65 -1.50 10.49
N SER A 108 9.63 -0.50 9.62
CA SER A 108 10.80 -0.05 8.87
C SER A 108 10.80 1.46 8.74
N ILE A 109 11.97 2.07 8.82
CA ILE A 109 12.17 3.50 8.59
C ILE A 109 12.55 3.76 7.13
N ASP A 110 13.24 2.83 6.52
CA ASP A 110 13.83 2.96 5.18
C ASP A 110 13.16 2.07 4.11
N GLY A 111 12.15 1.28 4.52
CA GLY A 111 11.47 0.31 3.66
C GLY A 111 12.34 -0.90 3.28
N LYS A 112 13.51 -1.08 3.90
CA LYS A 112 14.46 -2.16 3.59
C LYS A 112 14.72 -3.09 4.76
N ARG A 113 14.87 -2.53 5.94
CA ARG A 113 15.12 -3.29 7.16
C ARG A 113 13.90 -3.19 8.08
N TYR A 114 13.35 -4.34 8.41
CA TYR A 114 12.17 -4.47 9.27
C TYR A 114 12.57 -5.07 10.62
N ALA A 115 12.06 -4.50 11.70
CA ALA A 115 12.32 -4.95 13.06
C ALA A 115 11.13 -4.58 13.97
N GLY A 116 11.20 -5.04 15.22
CA GLY A 116 10.32 -4.53 16.28
C GLY A 116 10.59 -3.04 16.57
N PRO A 117 9.63 -2.32 17.15
CA PRO A 117 9.76 -0.86 17.38
C PRO A 117 11.00 -0.52 18.23
N ASP A 118 11.32 -1.32 19.24
CA ASP A 118 12.45 -1.08 20.14
C ASP A 118 13.83 -1.23 19.47
N ALA A 119 13.88 -1.88 18.30
CA ALA A 119 15.11 -2.07 17.54
C ALA A 119 15.30 -1.03 16.42
N LEU A 120 14.32 -0.15 16.23
CA LEU A 120 14.37 0.93 15.26
C LEU A 120 14.67 2.25 15.97
N THR A 121 15.83 2.81 15.67
CA THR A 121 16.25 4.09 16.22
C THR A 121 16.50 5.08 15.10
N VAL A 122 15.97 6.29 15.23
CA VAL A 122 16.24 7.43 14.35
C VAL A 122 17.16 8.40 15.10
N ARG A 123 18.25 8.78 14.46
CA ARG A 123 19.11 9.85 14.97
C ARG A 123 18.60 11.17 14.38
N GLU A 124 18.12 12.04 15.23
CA GLU A 124 17.68 13.37 14.86
C GLU A 124 18.88 14.27 14.49
N ALA A 125 18.62 15.36 13.78
CA ALA A 125 19.66 16.29 13.35
C ALA A 125 20.39 16.98 14.54
N ASP A 126 19.76 17.04 15.71
CA ASP A 126 20.32 17.56 16.96
C ASP A 126 21.20 16.55 17.71
N GLY A 127 21.32 15.31 17.16
CA GLY A 127 22.11 14.22 17.74
C GLY A 127 21.36 13.37 18.75
N THR A 128 20.10 13.67 19.05
CA THR A 128 19.25 12.80 19.90
C THR A 128 18.84 11.54 19.15
N THR A 129 18.57 10.47 19.89
CA THR A 129 18.09 9.20 19.35
C THR A 129 16.67 8.97 19.86
N ARG A 130 15.76 8.68 18.95
CA ARG A 130 14.37 8.38 19.24
C ARG A 130 13.97 7.06 18.61
#